data_e6b86378559c740aa935c5824ab10d59
#
_entry.id   e6b86378559c740aa935c5824ab10d59
#
_cell.length_a   1.000
_cell.length_b   1.000
_cell.length_c   1.000
_cell.angle_alpha   90.00
_cell.angle_beta   90.00
_cell.angle_gamma   90.00
#
_symmetry.space_group_name_H-M   'P 1'
#
loop_
_entity.id
_entity.type
_entity.pdbx_description
1 polymer ?
#
loop_
_entity_poly.entity_id
_entity_poly.type
_entity_poly.pdbx_seq_one_letter_code
_entity_poly.pdbx_strand_id
1 'polypeptide(L)'
;MAVVLLDTTVLIDVLRGRPAVGRLSDLHRRGDAPVVCAINVEEVVRGLRPPEVAAAERFLRGLPVVPLARGEGARAGAWRRDHAARGITLSQSDCLVAAAAARACGRLATGNPRHFPMPELTVEHWPVGG
;
A
#
# COMPACT_ATOMS: atom_id res chain seq x y z
N MET A 1 -2.94 -19.10 3.37
CA MET A 1 -2.10 -17.88 3.46
C MET A 1 -2.74 -16.78 2.64
N ALA A 2 -3.03 -15.66 3.27
CA ALA A 2 -3.53 -14.49 2.55
C ALA A 2 -2.38 -13.55 2.19
N VAL A 3 -2.56 -12.80 1.11
CA VAL A 3 -1.61 -11.77 0.68
C VAL A 3 -2.24 -10.41 0.95
N VAL A 4 -1.48 -9.48 1.52
CA VAL A 4 -1.96 -8.14 1.85
C VAL A 4 -0.98 -7.11 1.30
N LEU A 5 -1.46 -6.17 0.49
CA LEU A 5 -0.64 -5.06 0.02
C LEU A 5 -0.59 -3.98 1.12
N LEU A 6 0.63 -3.56 1.47
CA LEU A 6 0.83 -2.53 2.48
C LEU A 6 0.99 -1.17 1.81
N ASP A 7 0.11 -0.23 2.17
CA ASP A 7 0.20 1.15 1.68
C ASP A 7 1.42 1.86 2.27
N THR A 8 1.87 2.91 1.61
CA THR A 8 3.04 3.70 2.01
C THR A 8 2.94 4.20 3.45
N THR A 9 1.76 4.62 3.90
CA THR A 9 1.54 5.08 5.28
C THR A 9 1.92 4.01 6.31
N VAL A 10 1.56 2.75 6.02
CA VAL A 10 1.86 1.61 6.88
C VAL A 10 3.36 1.31 6.86
N LEU A 11 3.98 1.32 5.68
CA LEU A 11 5.42 1.05 5.53
C LEU A 11 6.27 2.06 6.31
N ILE A 12 5.94 3.34 6.19
CA ILE A 12 6.64 4.41 6.91
C ILE A 12 6.47 4.21 8.42
N ASP A 13 5.27 3.87 8.86
CA ASP A 13 4.99 3.68 10.28
C ASP A 13 5.78 2.50 10.86
N VAL A 14 5.88 1.40 10.12
CA VAL A 14 6.69 0.23 10.51
C VAL A 14 8.17 0.62 10.63
N LEU A 15 8.70 1.35 9.66
CA LEU A 15 10.10 1.78 9.66
C LEU A 15 10.44 2.70 10.83
N ARG A 16 9.43 3.42 11.36
CA ARG A 16 9.60 4.30 12.51
C ARG A 16 9.29 3.63 13.84
N GLY A 17 9.07 2.31 13.86
CA GLY A 17 8.79 1.55 15.06
C GLY A 17 7.47 1.92 15.74
N ARG A 18 6.48 2.39 14.96
CA ARG A 18 5.18 2.85 15.45
C ARG A 18 4.14 1.71 15.43
N PRO A 19 2.86 1.98 15.76
CA PRO A 19 1.84 0.93 15.95
C PRO A 19 1.71 -0.11 14.84
N ALA A 20 1.99 0.23 13.59
CA ALA A 20 1.88 -0.73 12.48
C ALA A 20 2.84 -1.92 12.62
N VAL A 21 3.93 -1.80 13.41
CA VAL A 21 4.84 -2.94 13.69
C VAL A 21 4.08 -4.11 14.30
N GLY A 22 3.21 -3.83 15.27
CA GLY A 22 2.40 -4.88 15.90
C GLY A 22 1.46 -5.56 14.93
N ARG A 23 0.86 -4.79 14.02
CA ARG A 23 -0.02 -5.34 12.98
C ARG A 23 0.75 -6.21 11.99
N LEU A 24 1.96 -5.80 11.62
CA LEU A 24 2.82 -6.60 10.74
C LEU A 24 3.24 -7.90 11.41
N SER A 25 3.58 -7.86 12.70
CA SER A 25 3.89 -9.06 13.47
C SER A 25 2.70 -10.03 13.51
N ASP A 26 1.48 -9.50 13.74
CA ASP A 26 0.26 -10.31 13.74
C ASP A 26 0.02 -10.97 12.39
N LEU A 27 0.26 -10.24 11.30
CA LEU A 27 0.11 -10.75 9.95
C LEU A 27 1.05 -11.92 9.70
N HIS A 28 2.33 -11.80 10.10
CA HIS A 28 3.30 -12.89 10.00
C HIS A 28 2.90 -14.10 10.84
N ARG A 29 2.42 -13.89 12.06
CA ARG A 29 1.99 -15.00 12.93
C ARG A 29 0.80 -15.77 12.35
N ARG A 30 -0.07 -15.11 11.59
CA ARG A 30 -1.19 -15.77 10.91
C ARG A 30 -0.76 -16.50 9.64
N GLY A 31 0.51 -16.38 9.25
CA GLY A 31 1.02 -16.96 8.02
C GLY A 31 0.64 -16.19 6.77
N ASP A 32 0.21 -14.94 6.90
CA ASP A 32 -0.11 -14.06 5.78
C ASP A 32 1.16 -13.39 5.24
N ALA A 33 1.12 -12.96 3.99
CA ALA A 33 2.27 -12.40 3.31
C ALA A 33 2.06 -10.94 2.94
N PRO A 34 2.91 -10.01 3.42
CA PRO A 34 2.86 -8.62 2.98
C PRO A 34 3.52 -8.45 1.62
N VAL A 35 2.92 -7.62 0.78
CA VAL A 35 3.47 -7.24 -0.53
C VAL A 35 3.36 -5.74 -0.71
N VAL A 36 4.07 -5.21 -1.70
CA VAL A 36 4.05 -3.79 -2.07
C VAL A 36 4.01 -3.67 -3.59
N CYS A 37 3.84 -2.45 -4.10
CA CYS A 37 4.06 -2.16 -5.52
C CYS A 37 5.12 -1.06 -5.67
N ALA A 38 5.55 -0.80 -6.89
CA ALA A 38 6.61 0.16 -7.17
C ALA A 38 6.30 1.57 -6.66
N ILE A 39 5.01 1.97 -6.62
CA ILE A 39 4.61 3.27 -6.10
C ILE A 39 4.98 3.38 -4.60
N ASN A 40 4.73 2.32 -3.83
CA ASN A 40 5.07 2.31 -2.41
C ASN A 40 6.58 2.43 -2.21
N VAL A 41 7.36 1.71 -3.01
CA VAL A 41 8.83 1.78 -2.94
C VAL A 41 9.31 3.19 -3.22
N GLU A 42 8.80 3.82 -4.29
CA GLU A 42 9.18 5.20 -4.64
C GLU A 42 8.84 6.17 -3.52
N GLU A 43 7.63 6.10 -2.99
CA GLU A 43 7.19 7.04 -1.95
C GLU A 43 7.96 6.89 -0.65
N VAL A 44 8.28 5.67 -0.25
CA VAL A 44 9.11 5.42 0.94
C VAL A 44 10.52 5.97 0.72
N VAL A 45 11.16 5.59 -0.38
CA VAL A 45 12.55 5.99 -0.66
C VAL A 45 12.68 7.50 -0.79
N ARG A 46 11.75 8.16 -1.46
CA ARG A 46 11.75 9.61 -1.62
C ARG A 46 11.76 10.35 -0.28
N GLY A 47 11.07 9.81 0.72
CA GLY A 47 10.94 10.46 2.02
C GLY A 47 12.01 10.11 3.04
N LEU A 48 13.01 9.28 2.71
CA LEU A 48 14.01 8.83 3.67
C LEU A 48 15.03 9.92 3.98
N ARG A 49 15.39 10.00 5.27
CA ARG A 49 16.56 10.75 5.72
C ARG A 49 17.79 9.86 5.64
N PRO A 50 19.03 10.44 5.49
CA PRO A 50 20.24 9.61 5.34
C PRO A 50 20.42 8.49 6.36
N PRO A 51 20.17 8.70 7.69
CA PRO A 51 20.32 7.62 8.66
C PRO A 51 19.33 6.48 8.49
N GLU A 52 18.24 6.68 7.75
CA GLU A 52 17.17 5.70 7.58
C GLU A 52 17.39 4.77 6.38
N VAL A 53 18.27 5.14 5.44
CA VAL A 53 18.37 4.49 4.13
C VAL A 53 18.69 3.01 4.23
N ALA A 54 19.70 2.64 5.00
CA ALA A 54 20.14 1.25 5.08
C ALA A 54 19.06 0.30 5.62
N ALA A 55 18.39 0.72 6.69
CA ALA A 55 17.32 -0.10 7.30
C ALA A 55 16.10 -0.21 6.36
N ALA A 56 15.75 0.90 5.71
CA ALA A 56 14.62 0.93 4.77
C ALA A 56 14.87 0.03 3.56
N GLU A 57 16.09 0.06 3.01
CA GLU A 57 16.43 -0.81 1.88
C GLU A 57 16.35 -2.29 2.25
N ARG A 58 16.85 -2.67 3.43
CA ARG A 58 16.76 -4.05 3.90
C ARG A 58 15.31 -4.49 4.06
N PHE A 59 14.48 -3.63 4.64
CA PHE A 59 13.07 -3.93 4.84
C PHE A 59 12.35 -4.11 3.51
N LEU A 60 12.53 -3.19 2.58
CA LEU A 60 11.85 -3.24 1.27
C LEU A 60 12.29 -4.42 0.43
N ARG A 61 13.57 -4.84 0.51
CA ARG A 61 14.04 -6.02 -0.22
C ARG A 61 13.37 -7.32 0.23
N GLY A 62 12.88 -7.37 1.45
CA GLY A 62 12.18 -8.54 1.97
C GLY A 62 10.72 -8.62 1.52
N LEU A 63 10.21 -7.61 0.81
CA LEU A 63 8.81 -7.55 0.41
C LEU A 63 8.68 -7.80 -1.09
N PRO A 64 7.90 -8.81 -1.51
CA PRO A 64 7.62 -9.01 -2.93
C PRO A 64 6.91 -7.81 -3.52
N VAL A 65 7.24 -7.49 -4.78
CA VAL A 65 6.68 -6.36 -5.50
C VAL A 65 5.64 -6.85 -6.51
N VAL A 66 4.41 -6.35 -6.39
CA VAL A 66 3.33 -6.63 -7.35
C VAL A 66 3.56 -5.75 -8.58
N PRO A 67 3.60 -6.32 -9.79
CA PRO A 67 3.84 -5.54 -10.99
C PRO A 67 2.74 -4.52 -11.27
N LEU A 68 3.13 -3.38 -11.86
CA LEU A 68 2.23 -2.39 -12.43
C LEU A 68 2.41 -2.40 -13.95
N ALA A 69 1.40 -2.86 -14.65
CA ALA A 69 1.44 -3.00 -16.10
C ALA A 69 0.18 -2.37 -16.71
N ARG A 70 -0.12 -2.70 -17.97
CA ARG A 70 -1.24 -2.10 -18.70
C ARG A 70 -2.57 -2.26 -17.96
N GLY A 71 -2.84 -3.44 -17.42
CA GLY A 71 -4.11 -3.73 -16.74
C GLY A 71 -4.32 -2.85 -15.52
N GLU A 72 -3.29 -2.68 -14.70
CA GLU A 72 -3.34 -1.82 -13.52
C GLU A 72 -3.48 -0.36 -13.90
N GLY A 73 -2.76 0.07 -14.94
CA GLY A 73 -2.91 1.43 -15.45
C GLY A 73 -4.32 1.73 -15.94
N ALA A 74 -4.91 0.80 -16.70
CA ALA A 74 -6.28 0.94 -17.20
C ALA A 74 -7.29 0.98 -16.06
N ARG A 75 -7.13 0.12 -15.07
CA ARG A 75 -8.05 0.06 -13.92
C ARG A 75 -7.97 1.33 -13.08
N ALA A 76 -6.76 1.80 -12.78
CA ALA A 76 -6.55 3.04 -12.05
C ALA A 76 -7.17 4.23 -12.78
N GLY A 77 -6.97 4.33 -14.09
CA GLY A 77 -7.56 5.38 -14.90
C GLY A 77 -9.08 5.34 -14.89
N ALA A 78 -9.66 4.15 -14.98
CA ALA A 78 -11.11 3.99 -14.94
C ALA A 78 -11.69 4.46 -13.59
N TRP A 79 -11.07 4.09 -12.47
CA TRP A 79 -11.53 4.58 -11.16
C TRP A 79 -11.46 6.09 -11.04
N ARG A 80 -10.37 6.69 -11.51
CA ARG A 80 -10.24 8.15 -11.47
C ARG A 80 -11.29 8.85 -12.31
N ARG A 81 -11.54 8.34 -13.52
CA ARG A 81 -12.56 8.88 -14.42
C ARG A 81 -13.96 8.78 -13.81
N ASP A 82 -14.30 7.58 -13.31
CA ASP A 82 -15.65 7.31 -12.81
C ASP A 82 -15.94 8.09 -11.52
N HIS A 83 -14.97 8.24 -10.63
CA HIS A 83 -15.13 9.04 -9.43
C HIS A 83 -15.17 10.53 -9.74
N ALA A 84 -14.36 11.00 -10.69
CA ALA A 84 -14.39 12.39 -11.11
C ALA A 84 -15.76 12.80 -11.66
N ALA A 85 -16.44 11.91 -12.37
CA ALA A 85 -17.79 12.14 -12.86
C ALA A 85 -18.80 12.36 -11.74
N ARG A 86 -18.49 11.89 -10.53
CA ARG A 86 -19.31 12.10 -9.32
C ARG A 86 -18.76 13.19 -8.41
N GLY A 87 -17.80 14.00 -8.89
CA GLY A 87 -17.19 15.07 -8.13
C GLY A 87 -16.14 14.63 -7.12
N ILE A 88 -15.64 13.41 -7.22
CA ILE A 88 -14.64 12.85 -6.30
C ILE A 88 -13.29 12.77 -7.01
N THR A 89 -12.28 13.44 -6.46
CA THR A 89 -10.92 13.40 -6.99
C THR A 89 -10.09 12.35 -6.26
N LEU A 90 -9.65 11.33 -7.00
CA LEU A 90 -8.72 10.33 -6.48
C LEU A 90 -7.33 10.59 -7.06
N SER A 91 -6.28 10.38 -6.26
CA SER A 91 -4.92 10.56 -6.74
C SER A 91 -4.49 9.42 -7.64
N GLN A 92 -3.56 9.71 -8.55
CA GLN A 92 -2.98 8.70 -9.43
C GLN A 92 -2.27 7.62 -8.62
N SER A 93 -1.46 8.02 -7.64
CA SER A 93 -0.71 7.05 -6.84
C SER A 93 -1.62 6.11 -6.06
N ASP A 94 -2.66 6.63 -5.40
CA ASP A 94 -3.59 5.79 -4.65
C ASP A 94 -4.31 4.80 -5.57
N CYS A 95 -4.74 5.24 -6.75
CA CYS A 95 -5.42 4.36 -7.69
C CYS A 95 -4.49 3.27 -8.25
N LEU A 96 -3.22 3.57 -8.47
CA LEU A 96 -2.25 2.56 -8.91
C LEU A 96 -1.95 1.55 -7.80
N VAL A 97 -1.82 2.01 -6.55
CA VAL A 97 -1.67 1.11 -5.39
C VAL A 97 -2.90 0.21 -5.26
N ALA A 98 -4.10 0.79 -5.37
CA ALA A 98 -5.35 0.03 -5.33
C ALA A 98 -5.42 -1.01 -6.44
N ALA A 99 -5.00 -0.67 -7.65
CA ALA A 99 -5.00 -1.59 -8.79
C ALA A 99 -4.03 -2.75 -8.57
N ALA A 100 -2.86 -2.49 -7.99
CA ALA A 100 -1.92 -3.54 -7.63
C ALA A 100 -2.51 -4.48 -6.58
N ALA A 101 -3.17 -3.94 -5.56
CA ALA A 101 -3.84 -4.73 -4.53
C ALA A 101 -4.94 -5.59 -5.13
N ALA A 102 -5.77 -5.03 -6.00
CA ALA A 102 -6.85 -5.77 -6.65
C ALA A 102 -6.32 -6.95 -7.48
N ARG A 103 -5.21 -6.73 -8.20
CA ARG A 103 -4.57 -7.78 -9.00
C ARG A 103 -4.02 -8.91 -8.13
N ALA A 104 -3.35 -8.56 -7.03
CA ALA A 104 -2.61 -9.53 -6.24
C ALA A 104 -3.49 -10.33 -5.28
N CYS A 105 -4.45 -9.67 -4.63
CA CYS A 105 -5.11 -10.26 -3.47
C CYS A 105 -6.47 -9.66 -3.11
N GLY A 106 -6.77 -8.47 -3.58
CA GLY A 106 -7.96 -7.73 -3.19
C GLY A 106 -7.93 -7.14 -1.78
N ARG A 107 -6.80 -7.24 -1.06
CA ARG A 107 -6.64 -6.73 0.32
C ARG A 107 -5.57 -5.66 0.37
N LEU A 108 -5.89 -4.56 1.06
CA LEU A 108 -5.00 -3.41 1.22
C LEU A 108 -5.02 -2.94 2.67
N ALA A 109 -3.85 -2.83 3.30
CA ALA A 109 -3.69 -2.25 4.63
C ALA A 109 -3.21 -0.81 4.51
N THR A 110 -3.92 0.14 5.12
CA THR A 110 -3.62 1.56 5.02
C THR A 110 -3.96 2.31 6.30
N GLY A 111 -3.22 3.40 6.56
CA GLY A 111 -3.58 4.36 7.60
C GLY A 111 -4.66 5.34 7.17
N ASN A 112 -4.98 5.42 5.88
CA ASN A 112 -5.94 6.36 5.30
C ASN A 112 -7.01 5.64 4.47
N PRO A 113 -7.93 4.88 5.08
CA PRO A 113 -8.90 4.09 4.31
C PRO A 113 -9.79 4.93 3.41
N ARG A 114 -10.02 6.22 3.72
CA ARG A 114 -10.83 7.10 2.89
C ARG A 114 -10.25 7.35 1.50
N HIS A 115 -8.93 7.17 1.33
CA HIS A 115 -8.29 7.32 0.03
C HIS A 115 -8.59 6.17 -0.93
N PHE A 116 -9.20 5.09 -0.42
CA PHE A 116 -9.42 3.86 -1.18
C PHE A 116 -10.91 3.44 -1.15
N PRO A 117 -11.79 4.21 -1.82
CA PRO A 117 -13.22 3.93 -1.80
C PRO A 117 -13.64 2.85 -2.82
N MET A 118 -12.70 2.13 -3.42
CA MET A 118 -12.98 1.13 -4.45
C MET A 118 -13.66 -0.09 -3.84
N PRO A 119 -14.90 -0.45 -4.26
CA PRO A 119 -15.62 -1.57 -3.67
C PRO A 119 -15.01 -2.94 -3.95
N GLU A 120 -14.12 -3.03 -4.96
CA GLU A 120 -13.44 -4.28 -5.30
C GLU A 120 -12.36 -4.67 -4.29
N LEU A 121 -11.97 -3.73 -3.40
CA LEU A 121 -10.93 -3.96 -2.40
C LEU A 121 -11.53 -4.23 -1.03
N THR A 122 -10.89 -5.13 -0.28
CA THR A 122 -11.05 -5.20 1.17
C THR A 122 -9.99 -4.30 1.80
N VAL A 123 -10.41 -3.15 2.30
CA VAL A 123 -9.51 -2.17 2.91
C VAL A 123 -9.46 -2.40 4.41
N GLU A 124 -8.24 -2.64 4.92
CA GLU A 124 -8.00 -2.80 6.36
C GLU A 124 -7.40 -1.51 6.90
N HIS A 125 -8.01 -0.96 7.92
CA HIS A 125 -7.47 0.23 8.57
C HIS A 125 -6.38 -0.19 9.58
N TRP A 126 -5.15 0.17 9.27
CA TRP A 126 -4.01 0.03 10.20
C TRP A 126 -3.68 1.42 10.73
N PRO A 127 -4.12 1.78 11.94
CA PRO A 127 -3.83 3.09 12.51
C PRO A 127 -2.33 3.36 12.54
N VAL A 128 -1.94 4.56 12.13
CA VAL A 128 -0.54 4.99 12.05
C VAL A 128 -0.30 6.21 12.94
N GLY A 129 0.98 6.45 13.28
CA GLY A 129 1.35 7.55 14.15
C GLY A 129 1.36 7.15 15.62
N GLY A 130 1.45 8.12 16.49
CA GLY A 130 1.47 7.88 17.94
C GLY A 130 2.80 8.00 18.59
#